data_438107de46feb8ded00fa96bb2bc9b9e
#
_entry.id   438107de46feb8ded00fa96bb2bc9b9e
#
_cell.length_a   1.000
_cell.length_b   1.000
_cell.length_c   1.000
_cell.angle_alpha   90.00
_cell.angle_beta   90.00
_cell.angle_gamma   90.00
#
_symmetry.space_group_name_H-M   'P 1'
#
loop_
_entity.id
_entity.type
_entity.pdbx_description
1 polymer ?
#
loop_
_entity_poly.entity_id
_entity_poly.type
_entity_poly.pdbx_seq_one_letter_code
_entity_poly.pdbx_strand_id
1 'polypeptide(L)'
;MSESKLREISTDFAVKVIKLCETIKGHYSLVNQLERSATSIGANIREANYARGKPDFIAKLQIALKECYETEYWLELFVKSDILNRETVAELYNQCGTIRRILIASINTAKENKT
;
A
#
# COMPACT_ATOMS: atom_id res chain seq x y z
N MET A 1 11.94 -0.61 -13.19
CA MET A 1 11.80 -0.60 -11.74
C MET A 1 11.88 -2.02 -11.21
N SER A 2 12.77 -2.27 -10.33
CA SER A 2 12.98 -3.62 -9.83
C SER A 2 11.98 -3.96 -8.72
N GLU A 3 11.77 -5.26 -8.55
CA GLU A 3 10.91 -5.76 -7.47
C GLU A 3 11.48 -5.43 -6.10
N SER A 4 12.81 -5.38 -5.97
CA SER A 4 13.42 -5.05 -4.70
C SER A 4 13.14 -3.59 -4.31
N LYS A 5 13.06 -2.70 -5.29
CA LYS A 5 12.70 -1.31 -5.02
C LYS A 5 11.28 -1.21 -4.51
N LEU A 6 10.35 -1.89 -5.18
CA LEU A 6 8.95 -1.87 -4.76
C LEU A 6 8.79 -2.47 -3.37
N ARG A 7 9.51 -3.55 -3.10
CA ARG A 7 9.47 -4.19 -1.79
C ARG A 7 9.99 -3.25 -0.71
N GLU A 8 11.07 -2.55 -1.00
CA GLU A 8 11.68 -1.63 -0.04
C GLU A 8 10.77 -0.45 0.29
N ILE A 9 10.22 0.20 -0.74
CA ILE A 9 9.39 1.39 -0.49
C ILE A 9 8.07 1.02 0.19
N SER A 10 7.51 -0.16 -0.11
CA SER A 10 6.28 -0.58 0.52
C SER A 10 6.50 -0.95 1.99
N THR A 11 7.67 -1.52 2.31
CA THR A 11 8.02 -1.81 3.70
C THR A 11 8.22 -0.52 4.48
N ASP A 12 8.95 0.43 3.91
CA ASP A 12 9.19 1.72 4.56
C ASP A 12 7.86 2.45 4.81
N PHE A 13 6.96 2.39 3.84
CA PHE A 13 5.64 2.98 3.97
C PHE A 13 4.86 2.34 5.13
N ALA A 14 4.88 1.01 5.20
CA ALA A 14 4.18 0.29 6.27
C ALA A 14 4.70 0.69 7.65
N VAL A 15 6.02 0.81 7.78
CA VAL A 15 6.63 1.22 9.05
C VAL A 15 6.12 2.60 9.45
N LYS A 16 6.06 3.53 8.50
CA LYS A 16 5.59 4.89 8.81
C LYS A 16 4.13 4.90 9.22
N VAL A 17 3.29 4.07 8.59
CA VAL A 17 1.89 3.98 8.97
C VAL A 17 1.75 3.39 10.37
N ILE A 18 2.50 2.34 10.67
CA ILE A 18 2.48 1.74 12.01
C ILE A 18 2.82 2.78 13.07
N LYS A 19 3.88 3.57 12.83
CA LYS A 19 4.27 4.60 13.78
C LYS A 19 3.21 5.68 13.92
N LEU A 20 2.58 6.05 12.82
CA LEU A 20 1.49 7.02 12.87
C LEU A 20 0.32 6.47 13.70
N CYS A 21 -0.04 5.21 13.49
CA CYS A 21 -1.13 4.58 14.22
C CYS A 21 -0.88 4.58 15.73
N GLU A 22 0.38 4.46 16.14
CA GLU A 22 0.73 4.48 17.56
C GLU A 22 0.42 5.83 18.22
N THR A 23 0.32 6.89 17.43
CA THR A 23 0.05 8.23 17.98
C THR A 23 -1.44 8.52 18.11
N ILE A 24 -2.30 7.69 17.55
CA ILE A 24 -3.75 7.92 17.56
C ILE A 24 -4.36 7.25 18.77
N LYS A 25 -5.13 8.03 19.54
CA LYS A 25 -5.81 7.51 20.72
C LYS A 25 -7.27 7.29 20.38
N GLY A 26 -7.78 6.10 20.70
CA GLY A 26 -9.15 5.76 20.39
C GLY A 26 -9.29 5.34 18.93
N HIS A 27 -10.54 5.24 18.45
CA HIS A 27 -10.85 4.87 17.06
C HIS A 27 -10.21 3.56 16.65
N TYR A 28 -10.20 2.58 17.56
CA TYR A 28 -9.41 1.35 17.37
C TYR A 28 -9.80 0.60 16.10
N SER A 29 -11.09 0.54 15.77
CA SER A 29 -11.51 -0.19 14.58
C SER A 29 -11.03 0.48 13.31
N LEU A 30 -11.05 1.82 13.27
CA LEU A 30 -10.58 2.56 12.10
C LEU A 30 -9.06 2.50 11.97
N VAL A 31 -8.36 2.61 13.09
CA VAL A 31 -6.90 2.51 13.11
C VAL A 31 -6.48 1.13 12.63
N ASN A 32 -7.19 0.08 13.06
CA ASN A 32 -6.89 -1.28 12.61
C ASN A 32 -7.08 -1.43 11.11
N GLN A 33 -8.10 -0.79 10.54
CA GLN A 33 -8.31 -0.87 9.09
C GLN A 33 -7.18 -0.19 8.32
N LEU A 34 -6.73 0.95 8.80
CA LEU A 34 -5.61 1.64 8.15
C LEU A 34 -4.34 0.79 8.23
N GLU A 35 -4.04 0.29 9.41
CA GLU A 35 -2.83 -0.51 9.60
C GLU A 35 -2.88 -1.80 8.78
N ARG A 36 -4.04 -2.46 8.77
CA ARG A 36 -4.20 -3.70 8.01
C ARG A 36 -3.99 -3.47 6.52
N SER A 37 -4.64 -2.45 5.95
CA SER A 37 -4.52 -2.23 4.52
C SER A 37 -3.09 -1.81 4.14
N ALA A 38 -2.49 -0.93 4.94
CA ALA A 38 -1.15 -0.44 4.63
C ALA A 38 -0.11 -1.55 4.70
N THR A 39 -0.22 -2.46 5.67
CA THR A 39 0.74 -3.56 5.78
C THR A 39 0.47 -4.65 4.74
N SER A 40 -0.77 -4.78 4.28
CA SER A 40 -1.12 -5.75 3.26
C SER A 40 -0.51 -5.41 1.90
N ILE A 41 -0.24 -4.14 1.63
CA ILE A 41 0.42 -3.75 0.38
C ILE A 41 1.75 -4.49 0.24
N GLY A 42 2.63 -4.30 1.22
CA GLY A 42 3.95 -4.92 1.17
C GLY A 42 3.92 -6.43 1.26
N ALA A 43 2.98 -6.96 2.06
CA ALA A 43 2.85 -8.41 2.18
C ALA A 43 2.53 -9.05 0.83
N ASN A 44 1.62 -8.46 0.06
CA ASN A 44 1.25 -9.01 -1.24
C ASN A 44 2.34 -8.80 -2.29
N ILE A 45 3.06 -7.69 -2.20
CA ILE A 45 4.21 -7.48 -3.09
C ILE A 45 5.27 -8.56 -2.83
N ARG A 46 5.52 -8.86 -1.57
CA ARG A 46 6.49 -9.91 -1.22
C ARG A 46 6.02 -11.28 -1.72
N GLU A 47 4.74 -11.58 -1.56
CA GLU A 47 4.20 -12.85 -2.04
C GLU A 47 4.29 -12.96 -3.56
N ALA A 48 4.14 -11.84 -4.27
CA ALA A 48 4.26 -11.85 -5.72
C ALA A 48 5.64 -12.34 -6.17
N ASN A 49 6.69 -12.01 -5.39
CA ASN A 49 8.06 -12.42 -5.72
C ASN A 49 8.24 -13.93 -5.66
N TYR A 50 7.34 -14.63 -4.97
CA TYR A 50 7.39 -16.08 -4.82
C TYR A 50 6.24 -16.76 -5.57
N ALA A 51 5.60 -16.05 -6.48
CA ALA A 51 4.46 -16.56 -7.22
C ALA A 51 4.88 -17.72 -8.13
N ARG A 52 3.95 -18.63 -8.38
CA ARG A 52 4.19 -19.84 -9.16
C ARG A 52 4.02 -19.64 -10.66
N GLY A 53 3.93 -18.44 -11.13
CA GLY A 53 3.77 -18.15 -12.54
C GLY A 53 3.17 -16.79 -12.71
N LYS A 54 3.05 -16.38 -13.97
CA LYS A 54 2.59 -15.05 -14.28
C LYS A 54 1.18 -14.74 -13.76
N PRO A 55 0.19 -15.62 -13.91
CA PRO A 55 -1.15 -15.28 -13.42
C PRO A 55 -1.17 -15.04 -11.91
N ASP A 56 -0.45 -15.85 -11.15
CA ASP A 56 -0.39 -15.66 -9.70
C ASP A 56 0.38 -14.39 -9.34
N PHE A 57 1.46 -14.10 -10.06
CA PHE A 57 2.23 -12.87 -9.88
C PHE A 57 1.34 -11.65 -10.07
N ILE A 58 0.60 -11.62 -11.18
CA ILE A 58 -0.30 -10.51 -11.49
C ILE A 58 -1.40 -10.41 -10.44
N ALA A 59 -1.97 -11.55 -10.03
CA ALA A 59 -3.04 -11.56 -9.03
C ALA A 59 -2.57 -10.94 -7.71
N LYS A 60 -1.36 -11.28 -7.27
CA LYS A 60 -0.82 -10.72 -6.02
C LYS A 60 -0.59 -9.22 -6.12
N LEU A 61 -0.07 -8.76 -7.27
CA LEU A 61 0.12 -7.32 -7.46
C LEU A 61 -1.21 -6.58 -7.53
N GLN A 62 -2.24 -7.20 -8.09
CA GLN A 62 -3.57 -6.59 -8.13
C GLN A 62 -4.17 -6.47 -6.75
N ILE A 63 -3.93 -7.44 -5.87
CA ILE A 63 -4.37 -7.33 -4.47
C ILE A 63 -3.63 -6.17 -3.79
N ALA A 64 -2.31 -6.07 -4.00
CA ALA A 64 -1.55 -4.96 -3.44
C ALA A 64 -2.08 -3.61 -3.92
N LEU A 65 -2.43 -3.51 -5.20
CA LEU A 65 -2.98 -2.29 -5.78
C LEU A 65 -4.30 -1.92 -5.11
N LYS A 66 -5.16 -2.90 -4.93
CA LYS A 66 -6.45 -2.70 -4.26
C LYS A 66 -6.24 -2.16 -2.85
N GLU A 67 -5.24 -2.70 -2.14
CA GLU A 67 -4.94 -2.24 -0.78
C GLU A 67 -4.39 -0.82 -0.77
N CYS A 68 -3.71 -0.39 -1.84
CA CYS A 68 -3.29 1.01 -1.95
C CYS A 68 -4.50 1.94 -1.98
N TYR A 69 -5.50 1.60 -2.80
CA TYR A 69 -6.71 2.42 -2.87
C TYR A 69 -7.44 2.44 -1.52
N GLU A 70 -7.48 1.31 -0.84
CA GLU A 70 -8.14 1.26 0.47
C GLU A 70 -7.37 2.11 1.49
N THR A 71 -6.05 2.04 1.47
CA THR A 71 -5.21 2.82 2.37
C THR A 71 -5.41 4.31 2.13
N GLU A 72 -5.46 4.74 0.87
CA GLU A 72 -5.72 6.14 0.53
C GLU A 72 -7.09 6.59 1.06
N TYR A 73 -8.07 5.71 0.98
CA TYR A 73 -9.40 6.02 1.52
C TYR A 73 -9.35 6.26 3.02
N TRP A 74 -8.67 5.37 3.77
CA TRP A 74 -8.59 5.55 5.24
C TRP A 74 -7.85 6.82 5.60
N LEU A 75 -6.75 7.13 4.89
CA LEU A 75 -6.01 8.36 5.17
C LEU A 75 -6.89 9.60 4.94
N GLU A 76 -7.64 9.58 3.85
CA GLU A 76 -8.54 10.69 3.54
C GLU A 76 -9.65 10.80 4.59
N LEU A 77 -10.21 9.66 4.99
CA LEU A 77 -11.27 9.65 5.99
C LEU A 77 -10.78 10.22 7.32
N PHE A 78 -9.56 9.87 7.72
CA PHE A 78 -8.99 10.34 8.97
C PHE A 78 -8.81 11.86 8.97
N VAL A 79 -8.44 12.43 7.81
CA VAL A 79 -8.31 13.88 7.69
C VAL A 79 -9.68 14.55 7.74
N LYS A 80 -10.64 14.02 7.00
CA LYS A 80 -11.99 14.62 6.95
C LYS A 80 -12.73 14.49 8.28
N SER A 81 -12.37 13.49 9.07
CA SER A 81 -12.96 13.29 10.41
C SER A 81 -12.20 14.04 11.50
N ASP A 82 -11.18 14.79 11.14
CA ASP A 82 -10.33 15.54 12.07
C ASP A 82 -9.60 14.65 13.08
N ILE A 83 -9.42 13.36 12.76
CA ILE A 83 -8.60 12.47 13.59
C ILE A 83 -7.13 12.77 13.36
N LEU A 84 -6.76 13.06 12.11
CA LEU A 84 -5.41 13.47 11.75
C LEU A 84 -5.50 14.77 10.93
N ASN A 85 -4.44 15.58 10.99
CA ASN A 85 -4.42 16.78 10.17
C ASN A 85 -3.83 16.46 8.79
N ARG A 86 -4.12 17.33 7.83
CA ARG A 86 -3.75 17.11 6.44
C ARG A 86 -2.22 17.05 6.28
N GLU A 87 -1.50 17.87 6.99
CA GLU A 87 -0.05 17.94 6.87
C GLU A 87 0.61 16.63 7.29
N THR A 88 0.10 16.03 8.37
CA THR A 88 0.62 14.76 8.86
C THR A 88 0.46 13.66 7.82
N VAL A 89 -0.66 13.68 7.10
CA VAL A 89 -1.03 12.61 6.17
C VAL A 89 -0.45 12.81 4.77
N ALA A 90 -0.14 14.06 4.40
CA ALA A 90 0.22 14.39 3.01
C ALA A 90 1.37 13.54 2.47
N GLU A 91 2.42 13.38 3.26
CA GLU A 91 3.58 12.60 2.82
C GLU A 91 3.20 11.14 2.58
N LEU A 92 2.43 10.56 3.51
CA LEU A 92 2.02 9.17 3.39
C LEU A 92 1.09 8.98 2.20
N TYR A 93 0.19 9.92 1.98
CA TYR A 93 -0.71 9.85 0.83
C TYR A 93 0.08 9.86 -0.47
N ASN A 94 1.10 10.73 -0.55
CA ASN A 94 1.96 10.81 -1.73
C ASN A 94 2.79 9.54 -1.92
N GLN A 95 3.31 8.99 -0.84
CA GLN A 95 4.09 7.74 -0.91
C GLN A 95 3.22 6.58 -1.36
N CYS A 96 2.00 6.49 -0.86
CA CYS A 96 1.07 5.45 -1.29
C CYS A 96 0.78 5.59 -2.78
N GLY A 97 0.60 6.83 -3.26
CA GLY A 97 0.40 7.09 -4.67
C GLY A 97 1.57 6.65 -5.54
N THR A 98 2.79 6.83 -5.04
CA THR A 98 3.98 6.37 -5.77
C THR A 98 3.97 4.85 -5.90
N ILE A 99 3.69 4.15 -4.79
CA ILE A 99 3.60 2.68 -4.81
C ILE A 99 2.52 2.25 -5.80
N ARG A 100 1.36 2.90 -5.75
CA ARG A 100 0.24 2.58 -6.63
C ARG A 100 0.63 2.71 -8.10
N ARG A 101 1.31 3.79 -8.46
CA ARG A 101 1.72 4.01 -9.85
C ARG A 101 2.72 2.96 -10.33
N ILE A 102 3.63 2.57 -9.46
CA ILE A 102 4.60 1.52 -9.81
C ILE A 102 3.89 0.18 -9.98
N LEU A 103 2.92 -0.13 -9.10
CA LEU A 103 2.15 -1.35 -9.21
C LEU A 103 1.39 -1.40 -10.52
N ILE A 104 0.74 -0.31 -10.91
CA ILE A 104 0.00 -0.25 -12.17
C ILE A 104 0.94 -0.52 -13.35
N ALA A 105 2.11 0.13 -13.35
CA ALA A 105 3.08 -0.08 -14.42
C ALA A 105 3.57 -1.52 -14.46
N SER A 106 3.85 -2.10 -13.29
CA SER A 106 4.35 -3.47 -13.21
C SER A 106 3.31 -4.47 -13.70
N ILE A 107 2.04 -4.26 -13.32
CA ILE A 107 0.94 -5.13 -13.76
C ILE A 107 0.79 -5.05 -15.27
N ASN A 108 0.80 -3.83 -15.83
CA ASN A 108 0.64 -3.66 -17.25
C ASN A 108 1.78 -4.30 -18.03
N THR A 109 3.01 -4.14 -17.55
CA THR A 109 4.16 -4.78 -18.18
C THR A 109 4.03 -6.29 -18.16
N ALA A 110 3.61 -6.85 -17.04
CA ALA A 110 3.45 -8.30 -16.93
C ALA A 110 2.38 -8.81 -17.87
N LYS A 111 1.27 -8.06 -18.02
CA LYS A 111 0.18 -8.47 -18.91
C LYS A 111 0.58 -8.41 -20.38
N GLU A 112 1.44 -7.48 -20.76
CA GLU A 112 1.89 -7.33 -22.14
C GLU A 112 2.95 -8.35 -22.51
N ASN A 113 3.65 -8.88 -21.56
CA ASN A 113 4.74 -9.84 -21.78
C ASN A 113 4.13 -11.22 -22.01
N LYS A 114 4.31 -11.75 -23.23
CA LYS A 114 3.65 -12.98 -23.65
C LYS A 114 4.48 -14.25 -23.47
N THR A 115 5.66 -14.13 -22.92
CA THR A 115 6.49 -15.32 -22.69
C THR A 115 6.27 -15.95 -21.33
#